data_4e5b1714a5f64551c7bf1c1220b20ab9
#
_entry.id   4e5b1714a5f64551c7bf1c1220b20ab9
#
_cell.length_a   1.000
_cell.length_b   1.000
_cell.length_c   1.000
_cell.angle_alpha   90.00
_cell.angle_beta   90.00
_cell.angle_gamma   90.00
#
_symmetry.space_group_name_H-M   'P 1'
#
loop_
_entity.id
_entity.type
_entity.pdbx_description
1 polymer ?
#
loop_
_entity_poly.entity_id
_entity_poly.type
_entity_poly.pdbx_seq_one_letter_code
_entity_poly.pdbx_strand_id
1 'polypeptide(L)'
;MPEFDLSTLLKQAQSLQDKLRQVHEEAAARTVEADSGGGMVRVVVDGAMQLRKIEIDPALLGADDKTMLEDLVIVAVNEGLRRAQQMVSEEVGRLGPFGGLKMPFPGGGE
;
A
#
# COMPACT_ATOMS: atom_id res chain seq x y z
N MET A 1 11.50 -27.25 35.23
CA MET A 1 11.45 -27.08 33.82
C MET A 1 10.30 -26.22 33.38
N PRO A 2 10.58 -25.25 32.59
CA PRO A 2 9.49 -24.40 32.15
C PRO A 2 8.49 -25.24 31.34
N GLU A 3 7.30 -25.02 31.68
CA GLU A 3 6.25 -25.76 31.02
C GLU A 3 6.07 -25.21 29.62
N PHE A 4 6.11 -26.08 28.69
CA PHE A 4 5.76 -25.69 27.34
C PHE A 4 4.25 -25.69 27.28
N ASP A 5 3.67 -24.50 27.37
CA ASP A 5 2.22 -24.37 27.46
C ASP A 5 1.69 -24.09 26.06
N LEU A 6 1.18 -25.13 25.42
CA LEU A 6 0.66 -25.01 24.08
C LEU A 6 -0.52 -24.04 24.02
N SER A 7 -1.33 -24.03 25.08
CA SER A 7 -2.45 -23.08 25.11
C SER A 7 -1.99 -21.65 25.07
N THR A 8 -0.93 -21.32 25.79
CA THR A 8 -0.37 -19.98 25.77
C THR A 8 0.19 -19.63 24.40
N LEU A 9 0.86 -20.59 23.76
CA LEU A 9 1.41 -20.35 22.44
C LEU A 9 0.30 -20.10 21.42
N LEU A 10 -0.79 -20.86 21.50
CA LEU A 10 -1.90 -20.66 20.60
C LEU A 10 -2.54 -19.30 20.80
N LYS A 11 -2.67 -18.88 22.05
CA LYS A 11 -3.22 -17.55 22.33
C LYS A 11 -2.33 -16.45 21.77
N GLN A 12 -1.03 -16.61 21.92
CA GLN A 12 -0.10 -15.63 21.38
C GLN A 12 -0.16 -15.58 19.86
N ALA A 13 -0.28 -16.73 19.23
CA ALA A 13 -0.39 -16.78 17.78
C ALA A 13 -1.67 -16.11 17.31
N GLN A 14 -2.77 -16.33 18.00
CA GLN A 14 -4.03 -15.69 17.65
C GLN A 14 -3.95 -14.20 17.85
N SER A 15 -3.30 -13.77 18.92
CA SER A 15 -3.15 -12.34 19.19
C SER A 15 -2.35 -11.65 18.07
N LEU A 16 -1.28 -12.30 17.64
CA LEU A 16 -0.49 -11.77 16.55
C LEU A 16 -1.28 -11.71 15.25
N GLN A 17 -2.04 -12.78 14.99
CA GLN A 17 -2.86 -12.83 13.80
C GLN A 17 -3.90 -11.71 13.81
N ASP A 18 -4.50 -11.45 14.96
CA ASP A 18 -5.46 -10.37 15.09
C ASP A 18 -4.82 -9.01 14.84
N LYS A 19 -3.60 -8.83 15.35
CA LYS A 19 -2.88 -7.59 15.12
C LYS A 19 -2.56 -7.40 13.64
N LEU A 20 -2.13 -8.46 12.98
CA LEU A 20 -1.87 -8.38 11.55
C LEU A 20 -3.11 -7.98 10.77
N ARG A 21 -4.24 -8.61 11.10
CA ARG A 21 -5.48 -8.28 10.43
C ARG A 21 -5.85 -6.83 10.66
N GLN A 22 -5.71 -6.36 11.89
CA GLN A 22 -6.04 -4.98 12.21
C GLN A 22 -5.15 -4.00 11.45
N VAL A 23 -3.86 -4.27 11.39
CA VAL A 23 -2.94 -3.41 10.66
C VAL A 23 -3.29 -3.39 9.18
N HIS A 24 -3.62 -4.54 8.61
CA HIS A 24 -4.02 -4.60 7.22
C HIS A 24 -5.31 -3.82 6.96
N GLU A 25 -6.27 -3.93 7.87
CA GLU A 25 -7.52 -3.20 7.71
C GLU A 25 -7.29 -1.71 7.79
N GLU A 26 -6.45 -1.27 8.71
CA GLU A 26 -6.14 0.14 8.84
C GLU A 26 -5.38 0.65 7.62
N ALA A 27 -4.41 -0.13 7.15
CA ALA A 27 -3.64 0.26 5.98
C ALA A 27 -4.53 0.29 4.74
N ALA A 28 -5.48 -0.64 4.64
CA ALA A 28 -6.38 -0.67 3.49
C ALA A 28 -7.24 0.57 3.39
N ALA A 29 -7.54 1.20 4.52
CA ALA A 29 -8.35 2.40 4.54
C ALA A 29 -7.55 3.67 4.27
N ARG A 30 -6.24 3.60 4.34
CA ARG A 30 -5.39 4.75 4.09
C ARG A 30 -5.23 4.96 2.59
N THR A 31 -4.98 6.21 2.23
CA THR A 31 -4.82 6.55 0.82
C THR A 31 -3.49 7.22 0.57
N VAL A 32 -3.03 7.08 -0.65
CA VAL A 32 -1.86 7.79 -1.15
C VAL A 32 -2.26 8.50 -2.43
N GLU A 33 -1.49 9.52 -2.77
CA GLU A 33 -1.71 10.27 -4.00
C GLU A 33 -0.52 10.11 -4.91
N ALA A 34 -0.78 10.20 -6.20
CA ALA A 34 0.26 10.23 -7.21
C ALA A 34 -0.22 11.08 -8.36
N ASP A 35 0.72 11.52 -9.17
CA ASP A 35 0.36 12.34 -10.31
C ASP A 35 1.31 12.09 -11.46
N SER A 36 0.95 12.61 -12.60
CA SER A 36 1.79 12.57 -13.79
C SER A 36 1.60 13.87 -14.57
N GLY A 37 2.54 14.13 -15.45
CA GLY A 37 2.46 15.32 -16.29
C GLY A 37 2.47 16.61 -15.51
N GLY A 38 3.23 16.67 -14.42
CA GLY A 38 3.28 17.89 -13.62
C GLY A 38 1.98 18.20 -12.91
N GLY A 39 1.21 17.16 -12.60
CA GLY A 39 -0.06 17.34 -11.91
C GLY A 39 -1.26 17.39 -12.82
N MET A 40 -1.06 17.17 -14.10
CA MET A 40 -2.19 17.19 -15.03
C MET A 40 -3.15 16.03 -14.82
N VAL A 41 -2.62 14.89 -14.35
CA VAL A 41 -3.45 13.77 -13.92
C VAL A 41 -3.04 13.43 -12.50
N ARG A 42 -4.01 13.37 -11.60
CA ARG A 42 -3.78 13.01 -10.21
C ARG A 42 -4.69 11.87 -9.83
N VAL A 43 -4.18 10.96 -9.03
CA VAL A 43 -4.95 9.79 -8.60
C VAL A 43 -4.82 9.63 -7.09
N VAL A 44 -5.83 8.99 -6.51
CA VAL A 44 -5.82 8.59 -5.11
C VAL A 44 -6.06 7.08 -5.09
N VAL A 45 -5.17 6.34 -4.43
CA VAL A 45 -5.23 4.89 -4.35
C VAL A 45 -5.22 4.51 -2.89
N ASP A 46 -6.02 3.52 -2.50
CA ASP A 46 -6.02 3.07 -1.11
C ASP A 46 -5.12 1.85 -0.92
N GLY A 47 -4.98 1.45 0.34
CA GLY A 47 -4.12 0.32 0.68
C GLY A 47 -4.67 -1.03 0.25
N ALA A 48 -5.91 -1.08 -0.20
CA ALA A 48 -6.47 -2.28 -0.81
C ALA A 48 -6.21 -2.31 -2.32
N MET A 49 -5.34 -1.45 -2.79
CA MET A 49 -4.95 -1.37 -4.21
C MET A 49 -6.12 -1.00 -5.09
N GLN A 50 -6.97 -0.11 -4.60
CA GLN A 50 -8.11 0.37 -5.37
C GLN A 50 -7.96 1.83 -5.68
N LEU A 51 -8.21 2.17 -6.92
CA LEU A 51 -8.23 3.56 -7.35
C LEU A 51 -9.51 4.20 -6.82
N ARG A 52 -9.35 5.24 -6.00
CA ARG A 52 -10.48 5.89 -5.36
C ARG A 52 -10.89 7.16 -6.09
N LYS A 53 -9.96 7.80 -6.76
CA LYS A 53 -10.25 9.06 -7.40
C LYS A 53 -9.24 9.31 -8.51
N ILE A 54 -9.72 9.96 -9.56
CA ILE A 54 -8.86 10.43 -10.61
C ILE A 54 -9.29 11.85 -10.97
N GLU A 55 -8.32 12.75 -11.05
CA GLU A 55 -8.57 14.13 -11.47
C GLU A 55 -7.75 14.40 -12.70
N ILE A 56 -8.39 14.97 -13.68
CA ILE A 56 -7.77 15.27 -14.96
C ILE A 56 -7.90 16.76 -15.23
N ASP A 57 -6.78 17.39 -15.52
CA ASP A 57 -6.79 18.80 -15.88
C ASP A 57 -7.62 18.99 -17.14
N PRO A 58 -8.59 19.91 -17.13
CA PRO A 58 -9.42 20.12 -18.31
C PRO A 58 -8.64 20.44 -19.58
N ALA A 59 -7.43 20.96 -19.44
CA ALA A 59 -6.61 21.26 -20.61
C ALA A 59 -6.27 20.01 -21.42
N LEU A 60 -6.32 18.83 -20.78
CA LEU A 60 -6.07 17.57 -21.48
C LEU A 60 -7.26 17.06 -22.26
N LEU A 61 -8.40 17.70 -22.12
CA LEU A 61 -9.61 17.27 -22.81
C LEU A 61 -9.75 17.89 -24.19
N GLY A 62 -8.68 18.49 -24.67
CA GLY A 62 -8.66 19.01 -26.03
C GLY A 62 -8.66 17.88 -27.05
N ALA A 63 -9.06 18.19 -28.25
CA ALA A 63 -9.38 17.19 -29.25
C ALA A 63 -8.23 16.27 -29.62
N ASP A 64 -7.00 16.74 -29.53
CA ASP A 64 -5.86 15.99 -30.05
C ASP A 64 -5.04 15.30 -28.98
N ASP A 65 -5.52 15.30 -27.72
CA ASP A 65 -4.69 14.87 -26.62
C ASP A 65 -5.07 13.51 -26.06
N LYS A 66 -5.83 12.73 -26.82
CA LYS A 66 -6.33 11.47 -26.30
C LYS A 66 -5.21 10.51 -25.91
N THR A 67 -4.22 10.34 -26.78
CA THR A 67 -3.11 9.44 -26.50
C THR A 67 -2.31 9.92 -25.32
N MET A 68 -2.03 11.22 -25.26
CA MET A 68 -1.32 11.76 -24.11
C MET A 68 -2.08 11.55 -22.83
N LEU A 69 -3.40 11.76 -22.85
CA LEU A 69 -4.22 11.54 -21.67
C LEU A 69 -4.15 10.09 -21.22
N GLU A 70 -4.27 9.16 -22.15
CA GLU A 70 -4.21 7.75 -21.82
C GLU A 70 -2.87 7.40 -21.18
N ASP A 71 -1.78 7.89 -21.75
CA ASP A 71 -0.45 7.60 -21.22
C ASP A 71 -0.27 8.19 -19.84
N LEU A 72 -0.73 9.41 -19.63
CA LEU A 72 -0.60 10.05 -18.32
C LEU A 72 -1.43 9.35 -17.26
N VAL A 73 -2.61 8.85 -17.61
CA VAL A 73 -3.43 8.09 -16.68
C VAL A 73 -2.71 6.81 -16.28
N ILE A 74 -2.14 6.11 -17.25
CA ILE A 74 -1.42 4.87 -16.94
C ILE A 74 -0.28 5.15 -15.97
N VAL A 75 0.50 6.18 -16.24
CA VAL A 75 1.65 6.51 -15.39
C VAL A 75 1.19 6.87 -13.98
N ALA A 76 0.15 7.70 -13.86
CA ALA A 76 -0.32 8.12 -12.56
C ALA A 76 -0.87 6.96 -11.75
N VAL A 77 -1.67 6.10 -12.38
CA VAL A 77 -2.28 4.96 -11.69
C VAL A 77 -1.20 3.98 -11.23
N ASN A 78 -0.25 3.67 -12.09
CA ASN A 78 0.81 2.74 -11.72
C ASN A 78 1.68 3.29 -10.59
N GLU A 79 1.96 4.58 -10.61
CA GLU A 79 2.70 5.19 -9.52
C GLU A 79 1.89 5.17 -8.23
N GLY A 80 0.59 5.43 -8.32
CA GLY A 80 -0.28 5.36 -7.15
C GLY A 80 -0.32 3.98 -6.54
N LEU A 81 -0.42 2.96 -7.37
CA LEU A 81 -0.41 1.58 -6.89
C LEU A 81 0.91 1.25 -6.21
N ARG A 82 2.03 1.70 -6.79
CA ARG A 82 3.34 1.45 -6.20
C ARG A 82 3.45 2.11 -4.83
N ARG A 83 2.98 3.35 -4.72
CA ARG A 83 3.01 4.07 -3.43
C ARG A 83 2.10 3.42 -2.41
N ALA A 84 0.95 2.91 -2.85
CA ALA A 84 0.04 2.22 -1.93
C ALA A 84 0.68 0.95 -1.40
N GLN A 85 1.33 0.18 -2.25
CA GLN A 85 2.03 -1.03 -1.81
C GLN A 85 3.13 -0.69 -0.81
N GLN A 86 3.87 0.37 -1.07
CA GLN A 86 4.92 0.79 -0.16
C GLN A 86 4.34 1.22 1.18
N MET A 87 3.23 1.94 1.16
CA MET A 87 2.58 2.37 2.40
C MET A 87 2.12 1.18 3.22
N VAL A 88 1.49 0.19 2.59
CA VAL A 88 1.04 -1.00 3.29
C VAL A 88 2.23 -1.76 3.88
N SER A 89 3.29 -1.89 3.10
CA SER A 89 4.49 -2.59 3.56
C SER A 89 5.08 -1.91 4.79
N GLU A 90 5.11 -0.60 4.79
CA GLU A 90 5.63 0.14 5.93
C GLU A 90 4.74 0.00 7.16
N GLU A 91 3.43 -0.01 6.97
CA GLU A 91 2.52 -0.18 8.11
C GLU A 91 2.68 -1.55 8.75
N VAL A 92 2.79 -2.58 7.92
CA VAL A 92 3.02 -3.93 8.45
C VAL A 92 4.37 -4.02 9.13
N GLY A 93 5.38 -3.35 8.57
CA GLY A 93 6.71 -3.38 9.13
C GLY A 93 6.83 -2.71 10.49
N ARG A 94 5.82 -1.95 10.90
CA ARG A 94 5.84 -1.30 12.21
C ARG A 94 5.30 -2.18 13.33
N LEU A 95 4.92 -3.40 13.01
CA LEU A 95 4.47 -4.32 14.05
C LEU A 95 5.63 -4.64 14.98
N GLY A 96 5.47 -4.33 16.25
CA GLY A 96 6.43 -4.50 17.31
C GLY A 96 7.47 -5.59 17.10
N PRO A 97 7.41 -6.69 17.90
CA PRO A 97 8.45 -7.72 17.75
C PRO A 97 8.51 -8.29 16.34
N PHE A 98 7.37 -8.40 15.69
CA PHE A 98 7.33 -8.95 14.35
C PHE A 98 8.00 -8.00 13.37
N GLY A 99 7.73 -6.71 13.48
CA GLY A 99 8.36 -5.72 12.65
C GLY A 99 9.83 -5.58 12.92
N GLY A 100 10.27 -5.93 14.14
CA GLY A 100 11.66 -5.87 14.48
C GLY A 100 12.48 -7.05 14.02
N LEU A 101 11.83 -8.07 13.52
CA LEU A 101 12.55 -9.24 13.02
C LEU A 101 13.19 -8.92 11.68
N LYS A 102 14.45 -9.25 11.58
CA LYS A 102 15.15 -9.11 10.32
C LYS A 102 14.94 -10.36 9.50
N MET A 103 14.08 -10.26 8.54
CA MET A 103 13.77 -11.38 7.69
C MET A 103 14.71 -11.38 6.49
N PRO A 104 15.30 -12.53 6.15
CA PRO A 104 16.20 -12.59 5.02
C PRO A 104 15.43 -12.70 3.72
N PHE A 105 14.73 -11.64 3.37
CA PHE A 105 14.00 -11.63 2.13
C PHE A 105 14.94 -11.49 0.96
N PRO A 106 14.78 -12.30 -0.06
CA PRO A 106 15.57 -12.10 -1.27
C PRO A 106 15.33 -10.72 -1.84
N GLY A 107 16.38 -9.99 -2.02
CA GLY A 107 16.28 -8.65 -2.58
C GLY A 107 15.74 -7.61 -1.65
N GLY A 108 15.28 -8.00 -0.49
CA GLY A 108 14.66 -7.03 0.39
C GLY A 108 15.62 -6.24 1.22
N GLY A 109 16.79 -6.74 1.44
CA GLY A 109 17.73 -6.11 2.33
C GLY A 109 18.89 -5.45 1.63
N GLU A 110 18.83 -5.37 0.38
CA GLU A 110 19.98 -4.90 -0.39
C GLU A 110 20.20 -3.44 -0.34
#